data_80d74bbe03a971b5fdcc9b2141db8a99
#
_entry.id   80d74bbe03a971b5fdcc9b2141db8a99
#
_cell.length_a   1.000
_cell.length_b   1.000
_cell.length_c   1.000
_cell.angle_alpha   90.00
_cell.angle_beta   90.00
_cell.angle_gamma   90.00
#
_symmetry.space_group_name_H-M   'P 1'
#
loop_
_entity.id
_entity.type
_entity.pdbx_description
1 polymer ?
#
loop_
_entity_poly.entity_id
_entity_poly.type
_entity_poly.pdbx_seq_one_letter_code
_entity_poly.pdbx_strand_id
1 'polypeptide(L)'
;MFEYALTMKNVSYGKKITYKSLVSAGLIVLAVVLPQLVHLALGQPGGVKWLPMYLPVLIGGCLLGAKWGLITGILSPLVSFIITSAIGNPMPAFARLPFMIAELAAFALVSGLFSKKILKNGLWAIPAVIAAQIAGRALFLLLIAVTQRFTSFTVPMIWNQIKAGLPGLLVQAIIVPVIIIILRKILIKDND
;
A
#
# COMPACT_ATOMS: atom_id res chain seq x y z
N MET A 1 5.88 13.16 6.30
CA MET A 1 4.99 13.56 7.40
C MET A 1 5.52 13.06 8.75
N PHE A 2 5.61 11.76 8.97
CA PHE A 2 6.09 11.15 10.21
C PHE A 2 7.52 11.58 10.61
N GLU A 3 8.43 11.71 9.65
CA GLU A 3 9.79 12.21 9.88
C GLU A 3 9.82 13.63 10.47
N TYR A 4 8.93 14.50 9.99
CA TYR A 4 8.82 15.87 10.50
C TYR A 4 8.39 15.86 11.98
N ALA A 5 7.36 15.09 12.32
CA ALA A 5 6.90 14.95 13.71
C ALA A 5 8.03 14.46 14.65
N LEU A 6 8.84 13.50 14.21
CA LEU A 6 10.01 13.02 14.98
C LEU A 6 11.12 14.08 15.08
N THR A 7 11.26 14.94 14.07
CA THR A 7 12.25 16.01 14.09
C THR A 7 11.85 17.11 15.06
N MET A 8 10.58 17.49 15.10
CA MET A 8 10.05 18.48 16.04
C MET A 8 10.19 18.02 17.49
N LYS A 9 10.08 16.72 17.76
CA LYS A 9 10.30 16.12 19.10
C LYS A 9 11.79 15.89 19.44
N ASN A 10 12.73 16.48 18.69
CA ASN A 10 14.18 16.36 18.89
C ASN A 10 14.69 14.90 19.00
N VAL A 11 14.04 13.98 18.29
CA VAL A 11 14.40 12.56 18.31
C VAL A 11 15.72 12.35 17.58
N SER A 12 16.67 11.65 18.21
CA SER A 12 17.95 11.28 17.60
C SER A 12 17.79 10.49 16.30
N TYR A 13 18.74 10.64 15.38
CA TYR A 13 18.68 10.00 14.05
C TYR A 13 18.47 8.46 14.12
N GLY A 14 19.21 7.77 14.99
CA GLY A 14 19.04 6.33 15.18
C GLY A 14 17.61 5.97 15.63
N LYS A 15 17.07 6.68 16.60
CA LYS A 15 15.68 6.46 17.04
C LYS A 15 14.65 6.77 15.95
N LYS A 16 14.90 7.74 15.04
CA LYS A 16 14.02 8.02 13.90
C LYS A 16 13.93 6.81 12.96
N ILE A 17 15.05 6.14 12.70
CA ILE A 17 15.09 4.90 11.89
C ILE A 17 14.27 3.82 12.59
N THR A 18 14.51 3.59 13.89
CA THR A 18 13.79 2.57 14.68
C THR A 18 12.27 2.80 14.64
N TYR A 19 11.81 4.04 14.87
CA TYR A 19 10.36 4.34 14.81
C TYR A 19 9.77 4.14 13.42
N LYS A 20 10.48 4.52 12.34
CA LYS A 20 10.04 4.27 10.97
C LYS A 20 9.98 2.78 10.65
N SER A 21 10.98 2.00 11.09
CA SER A 21 10.99 0.55 10.94
C SER A 21 9.81 -0.09 11.66
N LEU A 22 9.52 0.33 12.90
CA LEU A 22 8.41 -0.20 13.68
C LEU A 22 7.05 0.09 13.04
N VAL A 23 6.84 1.32 12.57
CA VAL A 23 5.61 1.69 11.86
C VAL A 23 5.49 0.91 10.54
N SER A 24 6.59 0.79 9.77
CA SER A 24 6.62 -0.01 8.55
C SER A 24 6.28 -1.48 8.82
N ALA A 25 6.87 -2.07 9.87
CA ALA A 25 6.56 -3.44 10.28
C ALA A 25 5.09 -3.62 10.66
N GLY A 26 4.53 -2.70 11.43
CA GLY A 26 3.09 -2.71 11.78
C GLY A 26 2.18 -2.63 10.54
N LEU A 27 2.53 -1.81 9.56
CA LEU A 27 1.80 -1.71 8.30
C LEU A 27 1.93 -2.99 7.46
N ILE A 28 3.10 -3.65 7.45
CA ILE A 28 3.30 -4.94 6.79
C ILE A 28 2.43 -6.03 7.47
N VAL A 29 2.40 -6.07 8.80
CA VAL A 29 1.52 -6.98 9.53
C VAL A 29 0.05 -6.75 9.15
N LEU A 30 -0.40 -5.51 9.13
CA LEU A 30 -1.76 -5.18 8.67
C LEU A 30 -2.01 -5.61 7.22
N ALA A 31 -1.01 -5.43 6.33
CA ALA A 31 -1.11 -5.85 4.93
C ALA A 31 -1.21 -7.38 4.76
N VAL A 32 -0.72 -8.15 5.72
CA VAL A 32 -0.87 -9.62 5.76
C VAL A 32 -2.21 -10.02 6.39
N VAL A 33 -2.56 -9.42 7.51
CA VAL A 33 -3.75 -9.81 8.31
C VAL A 33 -5.05 -9.40 7.63
N LEU A 34 -5.16 -8.19 7.08
CA LEU A 34 -6.39 -7.70 6.47
C LEU A 34 -6.90 -8.60 5.32
N PRO A 35 -6.06 -9.05 4.37
CA PRO A 35 -6.50 -10.01 3.36
C PRO A 35 -7.04 -11.30 3.96
N GLN A 36 -6.40 -11.85 5.00
CA GLN A 36 -6.86 -13.08 5.64
C GLN A 36 -8.26 -12.89 6.25
N LEU A 37 -8.48 -11.78 6.95
CA LEU A 37 -9.79 -11.47 7.53
C LEU A 37 -10.87 -11.31 6.44
N VAL A 38 -10.55 -10.62 5.34
CA VAL A 38 -11.49 -10.45 4.22
C VAL A 38 -11.78 -11.79 3.54
N HIS A 39 -10.77 -12.66 3.37
CA HIS A 39 -10.97 -14.00 2.80
C HIS A 39 -11.80 -14.90 3.71
N LEU A 40 -11.61 -14.82 5.02
CA LEU A 40 -12.42 -15.56 5.99
C LEU A 40 -13.88 -15.11 5.99
N ALA A 41 -14.14 -13.80 5.89
CA ALA A 41 -15.46 -13.23 5.94
C ALA A 41 -16.25 -13.30 4.61
N LEU A 42 -15.55 -13.11 3.47
CA LEU A 42 -16.17 -12.88 2.16
C LEU A 42 -15.65 -13.85 1.07
N GLY A 43 -14.79 -14.81 1.42
CA GLY A 43 -14.17 -15.73 0.49
C GLY A 43 -13.17 -15.08 -0.47
N GLN A 44 -12.69 -15.85 -1.44
CA GLN A 44 -11.73 -15.40 -2.48
C GLN A 44 -12.24 -14.18 -3.29
N PRO A 45 -13.50 -14.09 -3.71
CA PRO A 45 -14.02 -12.93 -4.42
C PRO A 45 -13.94 -11.62 -3.61
N GLY A 46 -14.06 -11.72 -2.28
CA GLY A 46 -13.91 -10.57 -1.38
C GLY A 46 -12.52 -9.94 -1.46
N GLY A 47 -11.47 -10.75 -1.48
CA GLY A 47 -10.09 -10.26 -1.63
C GLY A 47 -9.86 -9.50 -2.93
N VAL A 48 -10.40 -9.98 -4.05
CA VAL A 48 -10.30 -9.32 -5.36
C VAL A 48 -11.10 -8.02 -5.40
N LYS A 49 -12.28 -7.99 -4.76
CA LYS A 49 -13.17 -6.84 -4.74
C LYS A 49 -12.67 -5.71 -3.85
N TRP A 50 -12.18 -6.03 -2.66
CA TRP A 50 -11.82 -5.03 -1.64
C TRP A 50 -10.35 -4.66 -1.58
N LEU A 51 -9.46 -5.51 -2.15
CA LEU A 51 -8.02 -5.25 -2.27
C LEU A 51 -7.36 -4.83 -0.94
N PRO A 52 -7.58 -5.56 0.16
CA PRO A 52 -7.30 -5.08 1.51
C PRO A 52 -5.81 -4.81 1.78
N MET A 53 -4.88 -5.48 1.08
CA MET A 53 -3.44 -5.26 1.21
C MET A 53 -2.99 -3.86 0.76
N TYR A 54 -3.75 -3.22 -0.14
CA TYR A 54 -3.37 -1.91 -0.71
C TYR A 54 -3.51 -0.77 0.29
N LEU A 55 -4.48 -0.88 1.20
CA LEU A 55 -4.77 0.15 2.20
C LEU A 55 -3.55 0.45 3.10
N PRO A 56 -2.91 -0.52 3.79
CA PRO A 56 -1.71 -0.25 4.59
C PRO A 56 -0.53 0.28 3.77
N VAL A 57 -0.38 -0.18 2.53
CA VAL A 57 0.71 0.25 1.64
C VAL A 57 0.55 1.71 1.24
N LEU A 58 -0.67 2.14 0.87
CA LEU A 58 -0.97 3.55 0.58
C LEU A 58 -0.75 4.45 1.80
N ILE A 59 -1.19 4.00 2.98
CA ILE A 59 -0.93 4.71 4.25
C ILE A 59 0.58 4.82 4.49
N GLY A 60 1.32 3.73 4.29
CA GLY A 60 2.77 3.69 4.44
C GLY A 60 3.49 4.71 3.55
N GLY A 61 3.11 4.80 2.28
CA GLY A 61 3.64 5.80 1.36
C GLY A 61 3.36 7.22 1.84
N CYS A 62 2.10 7.56 2.07
CA CYS A 62 1.69 8.90 2.52
C CYS A 62 2.36 9.32 3.84
N LEU A 63 2.45 8.40 4.80
CA LEU A 63 2.93 8.66 6.16
C LEU A 63 4.45 8.71 6.24
N LEU A 64 5.12 7.65 5.75
CA LEU A 64 6.56 7.44 5.90
C LEU A 64 7.40 8.06 4.76
N GLY A 65 6.75 8.40 3.63
CA GLY A 65 7.40 8.91 2.43
C GLY A 65 7.91 7.81 1.50
N ALA A 66 8.45 8.21 0.34
CA ALA A 66 8.76 7.30 -0.77
C ALA A 66 9.70 6.15 -0.40
N LYS A 67 10.80 6.41 0.33
CA LYS A 67 11.79 5.37 0.67
C LYS A 67 11.21 4.28 1.56
N TRP A 68 10.63 4.64 2.70
CA TRP A 68 10.05 3.68 3.65
C TRP A 68 8.73 3.10 3.16
N GLY A 69 7.94 3.90 2.41
CA GLY A 69 6.76 3.40 1.72
C GLY A 69 7.12 2.31 0.71
N LEU A 70 8.18 2.51 -0.09
CA LEU A 70 8.65 1.51 -1.05
C LEU A 70 9.04 0.20 -0.36
N ILE A 71 9.77 0.27 0.76
CA ILE A 71 10.11 -0.92 1.58
C ILE A 71 8.82 -1.63 2.03
N THR A 72 7.85 -0.89 2.56
CA THR A 72 6.55 -1.45 2.96
C THR A 72 5.82 -2.09 1.78
N GLY A 73 5.81 -1.43 0.61
CA GLY A 73 5.13 -1.91 -0.60
C GLY A 73 5.74 -3.20 -1.15
N ILE A 74 7.07 -3.33 -1.13
CA ILE A 74 7.77 -4.53 -1.59
C ILE A 74 7.63 -5.68 -0.57
N LEU A 75 7.84 -5.39 0.71
CA LEU A 75 7.86 -6.43 1.75
C LEU A 75 6.46 -6.98 2.06
N SER A 76 5.38 -6.18 1.91
CA SER A 76 4.03 -6.64 2.20
C SER A 76 3.63 -7.91 1.43
N PRO A 77 3.71 -7.98 0.09
CA PRO A 77 3.35 -9.19 -0.63
C PRO A 77 4.36 -10.32 -0.44
N LEU A 78 5.65 -10.02 -0.22
CA LEU A 78 6.67 -11.03 0.06
C LEU A 78 6.42 -11.74 1.40
N VAL A 79 6.21 -10.97 2.46
CA VAL A 79 5.94 -11.51 3.80
C VAL A 79 4.61 -12.26 3.81
N SER A 80 3.58 -11.72 3.14
CA SER A 80 2.30 -12.41 2.98
C SER A 80 2.49 -13.76 2.28
N PHE A 81 3.22 -13.79 1.17
CA PHE A 81 3.49 -15.03 0.44
C PHE A 81 4.23 -16.06 1.31
N ILE A 82 5.31 -15.64 2.01
CA ILE A 82 6.09 -16.55 2.87
C ILE A 82 5.22 -17.16 3.97
N ILE A 83 4.47 -16.33 4.71
CA ILE A 83 3.62 -16.78 5.82
C ILE A 83 2.50 -17.70 5.31
N THR A 84 1.81 -17.30 4.24
CA THR A 84 0.67 -18.06 3.72
C THR A 84 1.09 -19.33 3.00
N SER A 85 2.29 -19.37 2.41
CA SER A 85 2.87 -20.59 1.86
C SER A 85 3.19 -21.62 2.95
N ALA A 86 3.68 -21.17 4.11
CA ALA A 86 3.98 -22.05 5.24
C ALA A 86 2.72 -22.76 5.80
N ILE A 87 1.54 -22.17 5.62
CA ILE A 87 0.25 -22.76 6.01
C ILE A 87 -0.50 -23.42 4.84
N GLY A 88 0.19 -23.65 3.71
CA GLY A 88 -0.34 -24.40 2.57
C GLY A 88 -1.30 -23.64 1.65
N ASN A 89 -1.47 -22.33 1.84
CA ASN A 89 -2.39 -21.52 1.01
C ASN A 89 -1.71 -20.20 0.55
N PRO A 90 -0.76 -20.29 -0.42
CA PRO A 90 0.05 -19.13 -0.82
C PRO A 90 -0.79 -17.96 -1.36
N MET A 91 -0.70 -16.81 -0.69
CA MET A 91 -1.36 -15.56 -1.06
C MET A 91 -0.38 -14.39 -1.03
N PRO A 92 -0.10 -13.75 -2.16
CA PRO A 92 -0.57 -14.04 -3.51
C PRO A 92 0.00 -15.36 -4.07
N ALA A 93 -0.63 -15.93 -5.12
CA ALA A 93 -0.06 -17.08 -5.83
C ALA A 93 1.33 -16.72 -6.41
N PHE A 94 2.27 -17.66 -6.42
CA PHE A 94 3.68 -17.46 -6.83
C PHE A 94 3.79 -16.74 -8.18
N ALA A 95 3.04 -17.19 -9.19
CA ALA A 95 3.05 -16.58 -10.53
C ALA A 95 2.62 -15.11 -10.54
N ARG A 96 1.85 -14.66 -9.54
CA ARG A 96 1.35 -13.30 -9.39
C ARG A 96 2.26 -12.41 -8.56
N LEU A 97 3.09 -13.00 -7.72
CA LEU A 97 3.93 -12.32 -6.74
C LEU A 97 4.78 -11.18 -7.34
N PRO A 98 5.55 -11.38 -8.44
CA PRO A 98 6.40 -10.31 -8.99
C PRO A 98 5.60 -9.09 -9.48
N PHE A 99 4.44 -9.35 -10.09
CA PHE A 99 3.55 -8.28 -10.56
C PHE A 99 2.94 -7.50 -9.40
N MET A 100 2.55 -8.19 -8.35
CA MET A 100 1.97 -7.58 -7.16
C MET A 100 3.02 -6.77 -6.37
N ILE A 101 4.27 -7.22 -6.32
CA ILE A 101 5.39 -6.45 -5.76
C ILE A 101 5.56 -5.15 -6.53
N ALA A 102 5.63 -5.20 -7.85
CA ALA A 102 5.81 -4.01 -8.69
C ALA A 102 4.63 -3.03 -8.54
N GLU A 103 3.41 -3.54 -8.51
CA GLU A 103 2.19 -2.74 -8.33
C GLU A 103 2.17 -2.02 -6.98
N LEU A 104 2.42 -2.74 -5.88
CA LEU A 104 2.41 -2.17 -4.53
C LEU A 104 3.61 -1.24 -4.30
N ALA A 105 4.75 -1.53 -4.89
CA ALA A 105 5.90 -0.64 -4.91
C ALA A 105 5.57 0.69 -5.59
N ALA A 106 4.86 0.66 -6.73
CA ALA A 106 4.40 1.86 -7.42
C ALA A 106 3.38 2.64 -6.58
N PHE A 107 2.41 1.96 -5.94
CA PHE A 107 1.46 2.61 -5.02
C PHE A 107 2.18 3.37 -3.91
N ALA A 108 3.10 2.70 -3.23
CA ALA A 108 3.84 3.27 -2.12
C ALA A 108 4.78 4.40 -2.55
N LEU A 109 5.46 4.24 -3.69
CA LEU A 109 6.37 5.25 -4.24
C LEU A 109 5.60 6.51 -4.61
N VAL A 110 4.55 6.38 -5.43
CA VAL A 110 3.78 7.54 -5.91
C VAL A 110 3.09 8.26 -4.75
N SER A 111 2.38 7.54 -3.87
CA SER A 111 1.77 8.17 -2.69
C SER A 111 2.82 8.82 -1.78
N GLY A 112 4.00 8.21 -1.66
CA GLY A 112 5.12 8.70 -0.85
C GLY A 112 5.78 9.97 -1.38
N LEU A 113 5.77 10.21 -2.70
CA LEU A 113 6.25 11.46 -3.31
C LEU A 113 5.41 12.68 -2.84
N PHE A 114 4.15 12.47 -2.53
CA PHE A 114 3.26 13.51 -2.02
C PHE A 114 3.42 13.76 -0.51
N SER A 115 4.20 12.97 0.23
CA SER A 115 4.29 13.04 1.69
C SER A 115 4.68 14.43 2.22
N LYS A 116 5.55 15.18 1.50
CA LYS A 116 5.91 16.57 1.84
C LYS A 116 4.76 17.55 1.60
N LYS A 117 3.94 17.33 0.55
CA LYS A 117 2.76 18.16 0.26
C LYS A 117 1.66 17.88 1.29
N ILE A 118 1.46 16.61 1.65
CA ILE A 118 0.53 16.15 2.70
C ILE A 118 0.89 16.79 4.05
N LEU A 119 2.19 16.91 4.36
CA LEU A 119 2.65 17.61 5.57
C LEU A 119 2.15 19.04 5.63
N LYS A 120 2.25 19.79 4.52
CA LYS A 120 1.79 21.17 4.44
C LYS A 120 0.25 21.28 4.48
N ASN A 121 -0.43 20.46 3.72
CA ASN A 121 -1.89 20.39 3.66
C ASN A 121 -2.36 18.94 3.50
N GLY A 122 -3.10 18.43 4.50
CA GLY A 122 -3.61 17.07 4.52
C GLY A 122 -4.49 16.69 3.32
N LEU A 123 -5.15 17.65 2.68
CA LEU A 123 -5.98 17.42 1.49
C LEU A 123 -5.19 16.86 0.30
N TRP A 124 -3.86 17.04 0.27
CA TRP A 124 -2.99 16.42 -0.73
C TRP A 124 -2.96 14.88 -0.64
N ALA A 125 -3.51 14.29 0.41
CA ALA A 125 -3.70 12.84 0.50
C ALA A 125 -4.68 12.33 -0.56
N ILE A 126 -5.69 13.11 -0.94
CA ILE A 126 -6.68 12.71 -1.96
C ILE A 126 -6.01 12.50 -3.33
N PRO A 127 -5.38 13.52 -3.95
CA PRO A 127 -4.71 13.30 -5.24
C PRO A 127 -3.53 12.33 -5.13
N ALA A 128 -2.87 12.23 -3.99
CA ALA A 128 -1.79 11.26 -3.78
C ALA A 128 -2.27 9.82 -3.92
N VAL A 129 -3.40 9.46 -3.28
CA VAL A 129 -3.97 8.12 -3.33
C VAL A 129 -4.49 7.81 -4.73
N ILE A 130 -5.23 8.73 -5.36
CA ILE A 130 -5.76 8.54 -6.71
C ILE A 130 -4.63 8.35 -7.72
N ALA A 131 -3.60 9.22 -7.69
CA ALA A 131 -2.44 9.10 -8.58
C ALA A 131 -1.68 7.78 -8.35
N ALA A 132 -1.52 7.35 -7.11
CA ALA A 132 -0.89 6.08 -6.77
C ALA A 132 -1.67 4.89 -7.32
N GLN A 133 -3.00 4.88 -7.16
CA GLN A 133 -3.86 3.82 -7.68
C GLN A 133 -3.80 3.74 -9.22
N ILE A 134 -3.86 4.87 -9.91
CA ILE A 134 -3.75 4.91 -11.38
C ILE A 134 -2.37 4.40 -11.81
N ALA A 135 -1.29 4.91 -11.21
CA ALA A 135 0.06 4.53 -11.57
C ALA A 135 0.35 3.03 -11.36
N GLY A 136 -0.06 2.48 -10.21
CA GLY A 136 0.16 1.06 -9.93
C GLY A 136 -0.66 0.15 -10.84
N ARG A 137 -1.92 0.49 -11.12
CA ARG A 137 -2.77 -0.27 -12.07
C ARG A 137 -2.23 -0.20 -13.49
N ALA A 138 -1.78 0.98 -13.92
CA ALA A 138 -1.15 1.14 -15.24
C ALA A 138 0.13 0.32 -15.35
N LEU A 139 0.99 0.35 -14.32
CA LEU A 139 2.21 -0.46 -14.28
C LEU A 139 1.89 -1.96 -14.33
N PHE A 140 0.89 -2.42 -13.56
CA PHE A 140 0.48 -3.82 -13.56
C PHE A 140 0.02 -4.27 -14.94
N LEU A 141 -0.86 -3.50 -15.60
CA LEU A 141 -1.30 -3.78 -16.98
C LEU A 141 -0.15 -3.78 -17.97
N LEU A 142 0.77 -2.83 -17.87
CA LEU A 142 1.94 -2.73 -18.73
C LEU A 142 2.83 -3.97 -18.60
N LEU A 143 3.15 -4.37 -17.36
CA LEU A 143 3.95 -5.56 -17.10
C LEU A 143 3.30 -6.82 -17.69
N ILE A 144 1.99 -6.99 -17.51
CA ILE A 144 1.28 -8.12 -18.10
C ILE A 144 1.28 -8.04 -19.63
N ALA A 145 1.07 -6.87 -20.22
CA ALA A 145 1.10 -6.71 -21.69
C ALA A 145 2.45 -7.14 -22.29
N VAL A 146 3.56 -6.83 -21.61
CA VAL A 146 4.90 -7.22 -22.04
C VAL A 146 5.17 -8.72 -21.81
N THR A 147 4.67 -9.27 -20.71
CA THR A 147 5.01 -10.63 -20.27
C THR A 147 3.95 -11.69 -20.62
N GLN A 148 2.79 -11.33 -21.19
CA GLN A 148 1.69 -12.24 -21.47
C GLN A 148 2.05 -13.46 -22.36
N ARG A 149 3.13 -13.38 -23.15
CA ARG A 149 3.65 -14.51 -23.95
C ARG A 149 4.35 -15.57 -23.10
N PHE A 150 4.80 -15.20 -21.91
CA PHE A 150 5.59 -16.06 -21.01
C PHE A 150 4.86 -16.39 -19.71
N THR A 151 3.63 -15.87 -19.53
CA THR A 151 2.83 -16.06 -18.32
C THR A 151 1.42 -16.52 -18.69
N SER A 152 0.72 -17.13 -17.75
CA SER A 152 -0.70 -17.48 -17.90
C SER A 152 -1.66 -16.28 -17.79
N PHE A 153 -1.14 -15.09 -17.51
CA PHE A 153 -1.94 -13.87 -17.37
C PHE A 153 -2.07 -13.16 -18.71
N THR A 154 -3.29 -12.71 -19.02
CA THR A 154 -3.60 -11.93 -20.21
C THR A 154 -4.12 -10.55 -19.86
N VAL A 155 -3.95 -9.57 -20.76
CA VAL A 155 -4.45 -8.21 -20.55
C VAL A 155 -5.97 -8.17 -20.28
N PRO A 156 -6.84 -8.89 -21.01
CA PRO A 156 -8.27 -8.94 -20.72
C PRO A 156 -8.59 -9.50 -19.32
N MET A 157 -7.85 -10.52 -18.87
CA MET A 157 -8.03 -11.12 -17.55
C MET A 157 -7.74 -10.08 -16.46
N ILE A 158 -6.64 -9.35 -16.56
CA ILE A 158 -6.27 -8.30 -15.60
C ILE A 158 -7.23 -7.11 -15.67
N TRP A 159 -7.66 -6.74 -16.86
CA TRP A 159 -8.66 -5.68 -17.02
C TRP A 159 -9.98 -6.00 -16.31
N ASN A 160 -10.46 -7.23 -16.44
CA ASN A 160 -11.65 -7.68 -15.73
C ASN A 160 -11.44 -7.69 -14.20
N GLN A 161 -10.24 -8.03 -13.75
CA GLN A 161 -9.89 -7.97 -12.34
C GLN A 161 -9.83 -6.53 -11.81
N ILE A 162 -9.31 -5.58 -12.60
CA ILE A 162 -9.35 -4.15 -12.25
C ILE A 162 -10.80 -3.69 -12.09
N LYS A 163 -11.67 -4.04 -13.02
CA LYS A 163 -13.12 -3.72 -12.92
C LYS A 163 -13.74 -4.31 -11.65
N ALA A 164 -13.45 -5.57 -11.33
CA ALA A 164 -13.95 -6.20 -10.12
C ALA A 164 -13.44 -5.53 -8.84
N GLY A 165 -12.22 -4.98 -8.85
CA GLY A 165 -11.60 -4.28 -7.74
C GLY A 165 -11.96 -2.79 -7.62
N LEU A 166 -12.69 -2.21 -8.57
CA LEU A 166 -13.08 -0.79 -8.52
C LEU A 166 -13.77 -0.37 -7.22
N PRO A 167 -14.71 -1.16 -6.65
CA PRO A 167 -15.32 -0.79 -5.37
C PRO A 167 -14.29 -0.63 -4.27
N GLY A 168 -13.31 -1.54 -4.17
CA GLY A 168 -12.23 -1.45 -3.19
C GLY A 168 -11.36 -0.22 -3.39
N LEU A 169 -11.00 0.11 -4.64
CA LEU A 169 -10.21 1.30 -4.97
C LEU A 169 -10.96 2.59 -4.59
N LEU A 170 -12.27 2.68 -4.89
CA LEU A 170 -13.09 3.84 -4.54
C LEU A 170 -13.18 4.02 -3.01
N VAL A 171 -13.43 2.94 -2.28
CA VAL A 171 -13.48 2.97 -0.82
C VAL A 171 -12.14 3.41 -0.24
N GLN A 172 -11.03 2.90 -0.76
CA GLN A 172 -9.68 3.28 -0.34
C GLN A 172 -9.35 4.73 -0.69
N ALA A 173 -9.83 5.25 -1.83
CA ALA A 173 -9.67 6.66 -2.23
C ALA A 173 -10.35 7.63 -1.26
N ILE A 174 -11.29 7.15 -0.44
CA ILE A 174 -11.96 7.93 0.62
C ILE A 174 -11.29 7.64 1.98
N ILE A 175 -11.19 6.37 2.36
CA ILE A 175 -10.74 5.97 3.70
C ILE A 175 -9.28 6.36 3.94
N VAL A 176 -8.38 6.13 2.98
CA VAL A 176 -6.95 6.44 3.17
C VAL A 176 -6.69 7.93 3.39
N PRO A 177 -7.22 8.86 2.57
CA PRO A 177 -7.08 10.29 2.85
C PRO A 177 -7.65 10.70 4.20
N VAL A 178 -8.81 10.18 4.61
CA VAL A 178 -9.40 10.46 5.92
C VAL A 178 -8.46 10.04 7.05
N ILE A 179 -7.95 8.81 7.00
CA ILE A 179 -6.96 8.30 7.97
C ILE A 179 -5.72 9.21 8.01
N ILE A 180 -5.18 9.58 6.85
CA ILE A 180 -3.98 10.42 6.75
C ILE A 180 -4.22 11.83 7.30
N ILE A 181 -5.39 12.43 7.05
CA ILE A 181 -5.75 13.74 7.59
C ILE A 181 -5.85 13.68 9.12
N ILE A 182 -6.47 12.63 9.66
CA ILE A 182 -6.56 12.41 11.11
C ILE A 182 -5.17 12.22 11.72
N LEU A 183 -4.36 11.32 11.14
CA LEU A 183 -2.99 11.08 11.60
C LEU A 183 -2.13 12.37 11.54
N ARG A 184 -2.31 13.17 10.48
CA ARG A 184 -1.63 14.45 10.38
C ARG A 184 -2.00 15.39 11.54
N LYS A 185 -3.29 15.51 11.85
CA LYS A 185 -3.76 16.35 12.97
C LYS A 185 -3.17 15.89 14.30
N ILE A 186 -3.11 14.59 14.55
CA ILE A 186 -2.56 14.00 15.77
C ILE A 186 -1.04 14.23 15.84
N LEU A 187 -0.31 13.98 14.75
CA LEU A 187 1.15 14.06 14.73
C LEU A 187 1.70 15.50 14.75
N ILE A 188 0.91 16.48 14.31
CA ILE A 188 1.35 17.89 14.18
C ILE A 188 0.72 18.79 15.24
N LYS A 189 -0.40 18.37 15.87
CA LYS A 189 -1.15 19.16 16.85
C LYS A 189 -0.42 19.40 18.19
N ASP A 190 0.65 18.68 18.46
CA ASP A 190 1.43 18.86 19.71
C ASP A 190 2.37 20.09 19.68
N ASN A 191 2.19 21.03 18.74
CA ASN A 191 3.11 22.18 18.54
C ASN A 191 2.41 23.54 18.39
N ASP A 192 1.15 23.70 18.83
CA ASP A 192 0.48 24.99 18.97
C ASP A 192 0.29 25.37 20.46
#